data_4e31e5cd2fb9fbaf527625e9946dd3b0
#
_entry.id   4e31e5cd2fb9fbaf527625e9946dd3b0
#
_cell.length_a   1.000
_cell.length_b   1.000
_cell.length_c   1.000
_cell.angle_alpha   90.00
_cell.angle_beta   90.00
_cell.angle_gamma   90.00
#
_symmetry.space_group_name_H-M   'P 1'
#
loop_
_entity.id
_entity.type
_entity.pdbx_description
1 polymer ?
#
loop_
_entity_poly.entity_id
_entity_poly.type
_entity_poly.pdbx_seq_one_letter_code
_entity_poly.pdbx_strand_id
1 'polypeptide(L)'
;MKTNMVIAALCFCILSACHSANAKRESESAKQLSHKSAEEMNTPPVSLAVMLAKKQVPVLCYHHIREPKPGQSESMKSYSVSPSQFAEQMKALKDSGYETILPNQLYNYLVHDGPLPAKPVMLTFDDTDEEQFSIGYKEMKKYGFKGVFFIMTISINRPRYMTKEQLKELADEGNAVESHTWDHHMVTKYQGEDWEKQFVKPRKTIEDITGKPATYFAYPYGLWNQRAIPELKKAGFKMAFSLSTKRDSTEPLYTIRRMIVPGTWSTPGVIKAMKQTFR
;
A
#
# COMPACT_ATOMS: atom_id res chain seq x y z
N MET A 1 11.03 27.07 -71.04
CA MET A 1 10.71 25.65 -70.98
C MET A 1 10.52 25.32 -69.50
N LYS A 2 9.29 25.35 -69.00
CA LYS A 2 8.31 24.25 -68.76
C LYS A 2 8.98 23.14 -67.96
N THR A 3 8.55 23.03 -66.75
CA THR A 3 7.68 22.10 -66.00
C THR A 3 8.54 21.44 -64.91
N ASN A 4 8.21 21.23 -63.65
CA ASN A 4 7.00 20.79 -63.02
C ASN A 4 7.08 21.06 -61.51
N MET A 5 6.03 21.63 -60.99
CA MET A 5 5.79 21.72 -59.55
C MET A 5 4.41 21.04 -59.37
N VAL A 6 4.34 19.89 -58.75
CA VAL A 6 3.19 19.32 -58.04
C VAL A 6 3.63 18.04 -57.31
N ILE A 7 3.26 17.90 -56.09
CA ILE A 7 3.18 16.79 -55.14
C ILE A 7 3.99 17.07 -53.85
N ALA A 8 3.36 17.80 -52.92
CA ALA A 8 3.64 17.79 -51.52
C ALA A 8 2.45 18.32 -50.70
N ALA A 9 1.31 17.67 -50.77
CA ALA A 9 0.14 18.03 -49.96
C ALA A 9 -0.78 16.84 -49.71
N LEU A 10 -0.30 15.76 -49.07
CA LEU A 10 -1.21 14.65 -48.66
C LEU A 10 -0.70 13.83 -47.49
N CYS A 11 0.13 14.30 -46.58
CA CYS A 11 0.58 13.52 -45.43
C CYS A 11 0.25 14.12 -44.03
N PHE A 12 -0.54 15.21 -43.95
CA PHE A 12 -0.76 15.88 -42.66
C PHE A 12 -2.10 15.54 -41.97
N CYS A 13 -3.03 14.80 -42.61
CA CYS A 13 -4.34 14.51 -42.02
C CYS A 13 -4.47 13.19 -41.25
N ILE A 14 -3.46 12.29 -41.32
CA ILE A 14 -3.60 10.94 -40.70
C ILE A 14 -3.09 10.93 -39.26
N LEU A 15 -2.16 11.81 -38.88
CA LEU A 15 -1.64 11.88 -37.50
C LEU A 15 -2.59 12.56 -36.50
N SER A 16 -3.49 13.42 -36.94
CA SER A 16 -4.45 14.11 -36.08
C SER A 16 -5.63 13.23 -35.65
N ALA A 17 -6.03 12.26 -36.46
CA ALA A 17 -7.15 11.35 -36.17
C ALA A 17 -6.80 10.28 -35.14
N CYS A 18 -5.54 9.82 -35.08
CA CYS A 18 -5.09 8.83 -34.08
C CYS A 18 -4.95 9.43 -32.67
N HIS A 19 -4.58 10.70 -32.56
CA HIS A 19 -4.48 11.38 -31.26
C HIS A 19 -5.85 11.62 -30.61
N SER A 20 -6.86 11.99 -31.41
CA SER A 20 -8.21 12.22 -30.90
C SER A 20 -8.96 10.95 -30.53
N ALA A 21 -8.68 9.83 -31.20
CA ALA A 21 -9.27 8.53 -30.86
C ALA A 21 -8.70 7.94 -29.56
N ASN A 22 -7.39 8.13 -29.30
CA ASN A 22 -6.75 7.69 -28.06
C ASN A 22 -7.22 8.53 -26.84
N ALA A 23 -7.29 9.83 -26.97
CA ALA A 23 -7.79 10.72 -25.92
C ALA A 23 -9.28 10.45 -25.57
N LYS A 24 -10.12 10.12 -26.57
CA LYS A 24 -11.51 9.71 -26.35
C LYS A 24 -11.60 8.37 -25.61
N ARG A 25 -10.78 7.40 -25.97
CA ARG A 25 -10.76 6.08 -25.34
C ARG A 25 -10.26 6.13 -23.89
N GLU A 26 -9.26 6.99 -23.60
CA GLU A 26 -8.80 7.25 -22.23
C GLU A 26 -9.85 7.98 -21.39
N SER A 27 -10.57 8.96 -21.97
CA SER A 27 -11.64 9.66 -21.26
C SER A 27 -12.87 8.79 -21.00
N GLU A 28 -13.22 7.90 -21.93
CA GLU A 28 -14.30 6.91 -21.74
C GLU A 28 -13.91 5.84 -20.72
N SER A 29 -12.68 5.36 -20.75
CA SER A 29 -12.14 4.42 -19.74
C SER A 29 -12.09 5.06 -18.36
N ALA A 30 -11.68 6.32 -18.24
CA ALA A 30 -11.67 7.05 -16.97
C ALA A 30 -13.09 7.30 -16.44
N LYS A 31 -14.06 7.64 -17.32
CA LYS A 31 -15.47 7.77 -16.95
C LYS A 31 -16.10 6.43 -16.55
N GLN A 32 -15.77 5.35 -17.22
CA GLN A 32 -16.27 4.00 -16.89
C GLN A 32 -15.69 3.52 -15.55
N LEU A 33 -14.42 3.81 -15.27
CA LEU A 33 -13.79 3.55 -13.96
C LEU A 33 -14.42 4.41 -12.85
N SER A 34 -14.70 5.68 -13.09
CA SER A 34 -15.35 6.56 -12.11
C SER A 34 -16.82 6.19 -11.85
N HIS A 35 -17.56 5.78 -12.86
CA HIS A 35 -18.93 5.25 -12.69
C HIS A 35 -18.94 3.93 -11.91
N LYS A 36 -18.03 3.01 -12.24
CA LYS A 36 -17.91 1.72 -11.54
C LYS A 36 -17.53 1.90 -10.07
N SER A 37 -16.63 2.84 -9.76
CA SER A 37 -16.28 3.17 -8.37
C SER A 37 -17.40 3.84 -7.60
N ALA A 38 -18.29 4.62 -8.28
CA ALA A 38 -19.44 5.24 -7.65
C ALA A 38 -20.59 4.24 -7.38
N GLU A 39 -20.81 3.26 -8.27
CA GLU A 39 -21.75 2.16 -8.05
C GLU A 39 -21.28 1.21 -6.94
N GLU A 40 -19.98 0.91 -6.86
CA GLU A 40 -19.40 0.09 -5.79
C GLU A 40 -19.55 0.74 -4.40
N MET A 41 -19.52 2.08 -4.30
CA MET A 41 -19.77 2.81 -3.06
C MET A 41 -21.22 2.86 -2.61
N ASN A 42 -22.18 2.54 -3.48
CA ASN A 42 -23.61 2.48 -3.15
C ASN A 42 -24.08 1.09 -2.65
N THR A 43 -23.21 0.09 -2.66
CA THR A 43 -23.55 -1.23 -2.11
C THR A 43 -23.57 -1.14 -0.58
N PRO A 44 -24.66 -1.53 0.10
CA PRO A 44 -24.72 -1.49 1.55
C PRO A 44 -23.64 -2.39 2.15
N PRO A 45 -23.10 -2.03 3.33
CA PRO A 45 -22.10 -2.85 4.01
C PRO A 45 -22.60 -4.28 4.28
N VAL A 46 -21.76 -5.26 4.05
CA VAL A 46 -22.06 -6.65 4.40
C VAL A 46 -22.12 -6.82 5.91
N SER A 47 -22.82 -7.86 6.39
CA SER A 47 -22.84 -8.16 7.82
C SER A 47 -21.46 -8.55 8.34
N LEU A 48 -21.24 -8.37 9.65
CA LEU A 48 -19.99 -8.75 10.32
C LEU A 48 -19.66 -10.24 10.11
N ALA A 49 -20.67 -11.12 10.15
CA ALA A 49 -20.48 -12.56 9.92
C ALA A 49 -19.97 -12.84 8.50
N VAL A 50 -20.52 -12.18 7.48
CA VAL A 50 -20.07 -12.29 6.09
C VAL A 50 -18.62 -11.79 5.96
N MET A 51 -18.30 -10.63 6.54
CA MET A 51 -16.94 -10.07 6.53
C MET A 51 -15.91 -11.01 7.16
N LEU A 52 -16.25 -11.64 8.29
CA LEU A 52 -15.36 -12.58 8.98
C LEU A 52 -15.18 -13.89 8.21
N ALA A 53 -16.17 -14.32 7.44
CA ALA A 53 -16.12 -15.53 6.63
C ALA A 53 -15.34 -15.35 5.31
N LYS A 54 -15.06 -14.10 4.89
CA LYS A 54 -14.31 -13.84 3.66
C LYS A 54 -12.89 -14.40 3.71
N LYS A 55 -12.45 -14.92 2.55
CA LYS A 55 -11.07 -15.39 2.39
C LYS A 55 -10.09 -14.25 2.71
N GLN A 56 -9.08 -14.56 3.51
CA GLN A 56 -8.08 -13.58 3.87
C GLN A 56 -7.14 -13.29 2.68
N VAL A 57 -6.83 -12.03 2.48
CA VAL A 57 -5.79 -11.61 1.55
C VAL A 57 -4.45 -11.63 2.26
N PRO A 58 -3.40 -12.21 1.67
CA PRO A 58 -2.05 -12.09 2.19
C PRO A 58 -1.61 -10.63 2.26
N VAL A 59 -1.19 -10.18 3.45
CA VAL A 59 -0.62 -8.86 3.68
C VAL A 59 0.78 -9.04 4.25
N LEU A 60 1.79 -8.74 3.44
CA LEU A 60 3.20 -8.87 3.79
C LEU A 60 3.71 -7.56 4.38
N CYS A 61 4.46 -7.64 5.47
CA CYS A 61 5.01 -6.50 6.18
C CYS A 61 6.54 -6.53 6.10
N TYR A 62 7.09 -5.56 5.41
CA TYR A 62 8.52 -5.28 5.30
C TYR A 62 8.90 -4.08 6.17
N HIS A 63 10.15 -4.05 6.63
CA HIS A 63 10.73 -2.92 7.33
C HIS A 63 11.97 -2.43 6.58
N HIS A 64 13.13 -3.04 6.80
CA HIS A 64 14.37 -2.66 6.12
C HIS A 64 14.62 -3.47 4.85
N ILE A 65 15.05 -2.78 3.78
CA ILE A 65 15.52 -3.43 2.54
C ILE A 65 17.01 -3.14 2.39
N ARG A 66 17.82 -3.84 3.18
CA ARG A 66 19.28 -3.65 3.24
C ARG A 66 20.00 -4.91 3.69
N GLU A 67 21.30 -4.99 3.39
CA GLU A 67 22.13 -6.06 3.93
C GLU A 67 22.18 -5.99 5.46
N PRO A 68 21.98 -7.12 6.16
CA PRO A 68 22.21 -7.19 7.60
C PRO A 68 23.66 -6.82 7.93
N LYS A 69 23.86 -5.97 8.92
CA LYS A 69 25.23 -5.60 9.36
C LYS A 69 25.84 -6.66 10.25
N PRO A 70 27.16 -6.87 10.19
CA PRO A 70 27.87 -7.69 11.16
C PRO A 70 27.58 -7.22 12.62
N GLY A 71 27.37 -8.16 13.52
CA GLY A 71 27.10 -7.85 14.94
C GLY A 71 25.64 -7.46 15.27
N GLN A 72 24.74 -7.37 14.29
CA GLN A 72 23.32 -7.22 14.60
C GLN A 72 22.75 -8.47 15.28
N SER A 73 21.83 -8.28 16.23
CA SER A 73 21.07 -9.39 16.83
C SER A 73 20.22 -10.12 15.78
N GLU A 74 19.89 -11.39 16.03
CA GLU A 74 19.01 -12.16 15.14
C GLU A 74 17.64 -11.49 14.96
N SER A 75 17.13 -10.85 16.00
CA SER A 75 15.90 -10.06 15.90
C SER A 75 16.03 -8.92 14.88
N MET A 76 17.11 -8.15 14.93
CA MET A 76 17.35 -7.07 13.95
C MET A 76 17.56 -7.59 12.53
N LYS A 77 18.25 -8.72 12.37
CA LYS A 77 18.41 -9.37 11.07
C LYS A 77 17.06 -9.81 10.50
N SER A 78 16.15 -10.29 11.35
CA SER A 78 14.80 -10.68 10.92
C SER A 78 13.98 -9.53 10.33
N TYR A 79 14.26 -8.28 10.70
CA TYR A 79 13.60 -7.11 10.11
C TYR A 79 14.29 -6.56 8.85
N SER A 80 15.42 -7.16 8.43
CA SER A 80 16.21 -6.67 7.28
C SER A 80 16.21 -7.73 6.15
N VAL A 81 15.48 -7.46 5.09
CA VAL A 81 15.52 -8.26 3.85
C VAL A 81 16.58 -7.65 2.95
N SER A 82 17.54 -8.47 2.45
CA SER A 82 18.55 -7.93 1.53
C SER A 82 17.92 -7.47 0.20
N PRO A 83 18.53 -6.52 -0.52
CA PRO A 83 18.03 -6.08 -1.83
C PRO A 83 17.85 -7.24 -2.82
N SER A 84 18.78 -8.20 -2.82
CA SER A 84 18.72 -9.38 -3.68
C SER A 84 17.55 -10.29 -3.31
N GLN A 85 17.35 -10.57 -2.02
CA GLN A 85 16.20 -11.36 -1.55
C GLN A 85 14.87 -10.67 -1.85
N PHE A 86 14.79 -9.34 -1.66
CA PHE A 86 13.58 -8.59 -2.00
C PHE A 86 13.26 -8.71 -3.50
N ALA A 87 14.26 -8.56 -4.37
CA ALA A 87 14.09 -8.72 -5.82
C ALA A 87 13.62 -10.14 -6.19
N GLU A 88 14.22 -11.18 -5.59
CA GLU A 88 13.77 -12.57 -5.77
C GLU A 88 12.32 -12.78 -5.32
N GLN A 89 11.91 -12.17 -4.20
CA GLN A 89 10.55 -12.27 -3.69
C GLN A 89 9.55 -11.59 -4.63
N MET A 90 9.86 -10.38 -5.14
CA MET A 90 9.01 -9.70 -6.12
C MET A 90 8.87 -10.52 -7.42
N LYS A 91 9.98 -11.05 -7.92
CA LYS A 91 9.94 -11.94 -9.08
C LYS A 91 9.10 -13.19 -8.83
N ALA A 92 9.28 -13.85 -7.69
CA ALA A 92 8.54 -15.07 -7.34
C ALA A 92 7.03 -14.83 -7.20
N LEU A 93 6.62 -13.68 -6.65
CA LEU A 93 5.21 -13.27 -6.59
C LEU A 93 4.66 -13.07 -8.01
N LYS A 94 5.40 -12.36 -8.88
CA LYS A 94 4.99 -12.11 -10.27
C LYS A 94 4.86 -13.41 -11.07
N ASP A 95 5.88 -14.26 -11.03
CA ASP A 95 5.91 -15.55 -11.73
C ASP A 95 4.79 -16.50 -11.24
N SER A 96 4.38 -16.37 -9.98
CA SER A 96 3.26 -17.10 -9.40
C SER A 96 1.90 -16.52 -9.74
N GLY A 97 1.84 -15.40 -10.50
CA GLY A 97 0.60 -14.73 -10.91
C GLY A 97 -0.08 -13.95 -9.81
N TYR A 98 0.66 -13.50 -8.77
CA TYR A 98 0.12 -12.58 -7.77
C TYR A 98 0.00 -11.17 -8.34
N GLU A 99 -1.05 -10.48 -7.94
CA GLU A 99 -1.30 -9.07 -8.26
C GLU A 99 -1.42 -8.27 -6.96
N THR A 100 -0.75 -7.12 -6.91
CA THR A 100 -0.83 -6.29 -5.71
C THR A 100 -2.14 -5.54 -5.63
N ILE A 101 -2.69 -5.45 -4.42
CA ILE A 101 -3.84 -4.62 -4.10
C ILE A 101 -3.50 -3.57 -3.05
N LEU A 102 -4.26 -2.50 -3.04
CA LEU A 102 -4.17 -1.41 -2.08
C LEU A 102 -5.26 -1.49 -1.01
N PRO A 103 -5.13 -0.75 0.11
CA PRO A 103 -6.08 -0.83 1.22
C PRO A 103 -7.52 -0.50 0.85
N ASN A 104 -7.75 0.43 -0.09
CA ASN A 104 -9.09 0.74 -0.57
C ASN A 104 -9.77 -0.47 -1.27
N GLN A 105 -9.02 -1.26 -2.03
CA GLN A 105 -9.54 -2.48 -2.65
C GLN A 105 -9.85 -3.55 -1.60
N LEU A 106 -8.98 -3.70 -0.59
CA LEU A 106 -9.26 -4.60 0.53
C LEU A 106 -10.49 -4.15 1.32
N TYR A 107 -10.62 -2.84 1.59
CA TYR A 107 -11.80 -2.28 2.25
C TYR A 107 -13.07 -2.58 1.47
N ASN A 108 -13.08 -2.29 0.17
CA ASN A 108 -14.23 -2.58 -0.70
C ASN A 108 -14.58 -4.07 -0.73
N TYR A 109 -13.58 -4.94 -0.81
CA TYR A 109 -13.80 -6.39 -0.71
C TYR A 109 -14.45 -6.78 0.62
N LEU A 110 -13.92 -6.30 1.73
CA LEU A 110 -14.39 -6.69 3.06
C LEU A 110 -15.77 -6.12 3.38
N VAL A 111 -16.05 -4.88 2.99
CA VAL A 111 -17.24 -4.13 3.41
C VAL A 111 -18.35 -4.17 2.36
N HIS A 112 -18.02 -4.11 1.07
CA HIS A 112 -18.97 -3.94 -0.01
C HIS A 112 -18.98 -5.11 -1.02
N ASP A 113 -18.29 -6.20 -0.69
CA ASP A 113 -18.16 -7.38 -1.56
C ASP A 113 -17.50 -7.08 -2.92
N GLY A 114 -16.67 -6.04 -2.96
CA GLY A 114 -15.98 -5.62 -4.17
C GLY A 114 -15.03 -6.71 -4.70
N PRO A 115 -14.76 -6.72 -6.01
CA PRO A 115 -13.91 -7.73 -6.63
C PRO A 115 -12.44 -7.58 -6.25
N LEU A 116 -11.73 -8.69 -6.24
CA LEU A 116 -10.27 -8.75 -6.13
C LEU A 116 -9.68 -9.53 -7.30
N PRO A 117 -8.39 -9.35 -7.63
CA PRO A 117 -7.68 -10.22 -8.55
C PRO A 117 -7.73 -11.69 -8.08
N ALA A 118 -7.47 -12.63 -8.99
CA ALA A 118 -7.51 -14.06 -8.68
C ALA A 118 -6.51 -14.48 -7.58
N LYS A 119 -5.35 -13.82 -7.54
CA LYS A 119 -4.30 -14.03 -6.52
C LYS A 119 -3.86 -12.69 -5.94
N PRO A 120 -4.67 -12.06 -5.06
CA PRO A 120 -4.33 -10.78 -4.48
C PRO A 120 -3.23 -10.94 -3.43
N VAL A 121 -2.36 -9.93 -3.33
CA VAL A 121 -1.38 -9.76 -2.26
C VAL A 121 -1.24 -8.27 -1.94
N MET A 122 -1.05 -7.92 -0.69
CA MET A 122 -0.73 -6.55 -0.28
C MET A 122 0.70 -6.51 0.24
N LEU A 123 1.50 -5.58 -0.29
CA LEU A 123 2.87 -5.33 0.14
C LEU A 123 2.87 -4.08 1.00
N THR A 124 3.26 -4.19 2.26
CA THR A 124 3.28 -3.06 3.21
C THR A 124 4.69 -2.82 3.75
N PHE A 125 5.03 -1.55 3.98
CA PHE A 125 6.33 -1.09 4.43
C PHE A 125 6.13 -0.16 5.63
N ASP A 126 6.76 -0.48 6.76
CA ASP A 126 6.66 0.32 7.99
C ASP A 126 7.94 1.14 8.21
N ASP A 127 7.89 2.15 9.09
CA ASP A 127 9.01 2.93 9.64
C ASP A 127 9.65 4.00 8.74
N THR A 128 9.20 4.17 7.50
CA THR A 128 9.62 5.31 6.64
C THR A 128 11.08 5.26 6.14
N ASP A 129 11.77 4.12 6.24
CA ASP A 129 13.17 4.03 5.81
C ASP A 129 13.35 4.38 4.32
N GLU A 130 14.44 5.09 3.98
CA GLU A 130 14.71 5.59 2.62
C GLU A 130 14.90 4.45 1.61
N GLU A 131 15.49 3.33 2.00
CA GLU A 131 15.66 2.17 1.13
C GLU A 131 14.34 1.54 0.67
N GLN A 132 13.23 1.80 1.35
CA GLN A 132 11.91 1.38 0.89
C GLN A 132 11.50 2.12 -0.40
N PHE A 133 11.98 3.37 -0.57
CA PHE A 133 11.82 4.15 -1.79
C PHE A 133 12.90 3.81 -2.84
N SER A 134 14.17 3.95 -2.47
CA SER A 134 15.29 3.84 -3.42
C SER A 134 15.49 2.41 -3.95
N ILE A 135 15.08 1.40 -3.19
CA ILE A 135 15.19 -0.02 -3.56
C ILE A 135 13.81 -0.64 -3.71
N GLY A 136 13.01 -0.64 -2.64
CA GLY A 136 11.74 -1.37 -2.58
C GLY A 136 10.74 -0.94 -3.66
N TYR A 137 10.40 0.35 -3.70
CA TYR A 137 9.49 0.88 -4.70
C TYR A 137 10.00 0.70 -6.13
N LYS A 138 11.29 0.96 -6.38
CA LYS A 138 11.88 0.80 -7.71
C LYS A 138 11.86 -0.65 -8.19
N GLU A 139 12.09 -1.60 -7.29
CA GLU A 139 11.99 -3.01 -7.63
C GLU A 139 10.55 -3.44 -7.93
N MET A 140 9.58 -3.05 -7.09
CA MET A 140 8.17 -3.31 -7.32
C MET A 140 7.67 -2.75 -8.65
N LYS A 141 8.13 -1.55 -9.00
CA LYS A 141 7.75 -0.86 -10.26
C LYS A 141 8.07 -1.68 -11.50
N LYS A 142 9.14 -2.48 -11.51
CA LYS A 142 9.52 -3.37 -12.63
C LYS A 142 8.43 -4.39 -12.98
N TYR A 143 7.62 -4.78 -11.99
CA TYR A 143 6.56 -5.77 -12.14
C TYR A 143 5.16 -5.16 -12.19
N GLY A 144 5.06 -3.84 -12.17
CA GLY A 144 3.78 -3.11 -12.08
C GLY A 144 3.13 -3.23 -10.70
N PHE A 145 3.87 -3.65 -9.68
CA PHE A 145 3.38 -3.76 -8.31
C PHE A 145 3.27 -2.39 -7.64
N LYS A 146 2.26 -2.25 -6.77
CA LYS A 146 2.07 -1.10 -5.88
C LYS A 146 2.15 -1.55 -4.43
N GLY A 147 2.63 -0.66 -3.57
CA GLY A 147 2.79 -0.91 -2.14
C GLY A 147 2.02 0.08 -1.27
N VAL A 148 2.00 -0.22 0.01
CA VAL A 148 1.45 0.61 1.08
C VAL A 148 2.59 1.01 2.01
N PHE A 149 2.84 2.29 2.15
CA PHE A 149 3.91 2.83 2.99
C PHE A 149 3.29 3.48 4.23
N PHE A 150 3.53 2.87 5.39
CA PHE A 150 3.06 3.37 6.67
C PHE A 150 4.11 4.29 7.29
N ILE A 151 3.80 5.57 7.35
CA ILE A 151 4.74 6.65 7.61
C ILE A 151 4.72 7.09 9.07
N MET A 152 5.87 7.05 9.69
CA MET A 152 6.20 7.64 10.97
C MET A 152 6.62 9.11 10.72
N THR A 153 5.73 10.07 11.00
CA THR A 153 5.91 11.44 10.48
C THR A 153 7.05 12.23 11.11
N ILE A 154 7.52 11.87 12.30
CA ILE A 154 8.70 12.48 12.93
C ILE A 154 9.98 12.24 12.12
N SER A 155 10.04 11.17 11.34
CA SER A 155 11.23 10.76 10.59
C SER A 155 11.37 11.47 9.24
N ILE A 156 10.30 12.05 8.70
CA ILE A 156 10.30 12.69 7.38
C ILE A 156 11.42 13.73 7.26
N ASN A 157 12.17 13.70 6.17
CA ASN A 157 13.34 14.56 5.89
C ASN A 157 14.54 14.36 6.83
N ARG A 158 14.53 13.36 7.70
CA ARG A 158 15.71 13.04 8.52
C ARG A 158 16.66 12.12 7.73
N PRO A 159 17.96 12.12 8.05
CA PRO A 159 18.91 11.18 7.43
C PRO A 159 18.43 9.73 7.53
N ARG A 160 18.52 8.97 6.45
CA ARG A 160 18.08 7.57 6.28
C ARG A 160 16.56 7.36 6.20
N TYR A 161 15.77 8.43 6.21
CA TYR A 161 14.32 8.35 6.06
C TYR A 161 13.87 9.06 4.79
N MET A 162 12.70 8.70 4.30
CA MET A 162 12.12 9.31 3.10
C MET A 162 11.87 10.80 3.26
N THR A 163 12.06 11.54 2.17
CA THR A 163 11.73 12.97 2.09
C THR A 163 10.26 13.18 1.72
N LYS A 164 9.77 14.42 1.88
CA LYS A 164 8.41 14.80 1.44
C LYS A 164 8.22 14.57 -0.06
N GLU A 165 9.24 14.85 -0.85
CA GLU A 165 9.23 14.68 -2.30
C GLU A 165 9.10 13.20 -2.67
N GLN A 166 9.81 12.31 -1.98
CA GLN A 166 9.72 10.86 -2.16
C GLN A 166 8.33 10.32 -1.79
N LEU A 167 7.75 10.80 -0.67
CA LEU A 167 6.39 10.43 -0.26
C LEU A 167 5.35 10.91 -1.29
N LYS A 168 5.53 12.13 -1.81
CA LYS A 168 4.66 12.64 -2.88
C LYS A 168 4.79 11.82 -4.15
N GLU A 169 6.01 11.47 -4.58
CA GLU A 169 6.24 10.62 -5.75
C GLU A 169 5.58 9.25 -5.59
N LEU A 170 5.73 8.60 -4.43
CA LEU A 170 5.03 7.33 -4.14
C LEU A 170 3.52 7.46 -4.36
N ALA A 171 2.93 8.52 -3.82
CA ALA A 171 1.50 8.76 -3.93
C ALA A 171 1.07 9.09 -5.37
N ASP A 172 1.81 9.92 -6.10
CA ASP A 172 1.53 10.28 -7.50
C ASP A 172 1.62 9.05 -8.42
N GLU A 173 2.55 8.16 -8.16
CA GLU A 173 2.75 6.90 -8.87
C GLU A 173 1.73 5.80 -8.44
N GLY A 174 0.75 6.14 -7.61
CA GLY A 174 -0.38 5.25 -7.27
C GLY A 174 -0.10 4.26 -6.16
N ASN A 175 0.94 4.45 -5.34
CA ASN A 175 1.08 3.74 -4.08
C ASN A 175 0.22 4.39 -2.99
N ALA A 176 -0.09 3.65 -1.93
CA ALA A 176 -0.74 4.20 -0.75
C ALA A 176 0.32 4.70 0.26
N VAL A 177 0.16 5.93 0.73
CA VAL A 177 1.01 6.54 1.77
C VAL A 177 0.11 6.80 2.97
N GLU A 178 0.31 6.04 4.04
CA GLU A 178 -0.63 5.90 5.15
C GLU A 178 0.08 6.12 6.50
N SER A 179 -0.67 6.16 7.59
CA SER A 179 -0.14 6.57 8.89
C SER A 179 0.43 5.42 9.71
N HIS A 180 1.62 5.67 10.30
CA HIS A 180 2.26 4.84 11.33
C HIS A 180 2.58 5.65 12.59
N THR A 181 1.71 6.55 12.99
CA THR A 181 1.86 7.49 14.10
C THR A 181 2.86 8.63 13.85
N TRP A 182 3.08 9.46 14.88
CA TRP A 182 4.11 10.49 14.85
C TRP A 182 5.50 9.92 15.09
N ASP A 183 5.71 9.16 16.20
CA ASP A 183 7.03 8.79 16.72
C ASP A 183 7.16 7.31 17.10
N HIS A 184 6.29 6.44 16.59
CA HIS A 184 6.30 5.00 16.82
C HIS A 184 6.07 4.55 18.27
N HIS A 185 5.47 5.39 19.12
CA HIS A 185 5.07 4.97 20.46
C HIS A 185 3.95 3.93 20.44
N MET A 186 3.96 3.01 21.42
CA MET A 186 2.95 1.95 21.54
C MET A 186 1.55 2.54 21.76
N VAL A 187 0.63 2.27 20.85
CA VAL A 187 -0.77 2.74 20.91
C VAL A 187 -1.47 2.32 22.20
N THR A 188 -1.07 1.18 22.78
CA THR A 188 -1.62 0.67 24.05
C THR A 188 -1.33 1.57 25.26
N LYS A 189 -0.41 2.54 25.11
CA LYS A 189 -0.01 3.50 26.16
C LYS A 189 -0.66 4.86 26.02
N TYR A 190 -1.37 5.14 24.90
CA TYR A 190 -1.92 6.46 24.62
C TYR A 190 -3.06 6.82 25.57
N GLN A 191 -3.11 8.10 25.91
CA GLN A 191 -4.16 8.72 26.73
C GLN A 191 -4.24 10.23 26.44
N GLY A 192 -5.37 10.86 26.74
CA GLY A 192 -5.56 12.30 26.61
C GLY A 192 -5.16 12.86 25.24
N GLU A 193 -4.19 13.76 25.22
CA GLU A 193 -3.71 14.45 24.02
C GLU A 193 -2.90 13.55 23.05
N ASP A 194 -2.49 12.36 23.49
CA ASP A 194 -1.76 11.44 22.61
C ASP A 194 -2.55 11.09 21.37
N TRP A 195 -3.87 10.97 21.45
CA TRP A 195 -4.72 10.65 20.31
C TRP A 195 -4.61 11.67 19.20
N GLU A 196 -4.65 12.94 19.55
CA GLU A 196 -4.45 14.05 18.60
C GLU A 196 -3.03 14.03 18.02
N LYS A 197 -2.03 13.92 18.88
CA LYS A 197 -0.61 13.94 18.51
C LYS A 197 -0.21 12.77 17.61
N GLN A 198 -0.76 11.59 17.87
CA GLN A 198 -0.31 10.34 17.26
C GLN A 198 -1.19 9.87 16.10
N PHE A 199 -2.46 10.30 16.03
CA PHE A 199 -3.37 9.92 14.97
C PHE A 199 -3.72 11.08 14.04
N VAL A 200 -4.23 12.19 14.58
CA VAL A 200 -4.80 13.28 13.78
C VAL A 200 -3.70 14.07 13.08
N LYS A 201 -2.70 14.55 13.81
CA LYS A 201 -1.60 15.36 13.25
C LYS A 201 -0.78 14.61 12.20
N PRO A 202 -0.34 13.36 12.44
CA PRO A 202 0.37 12.58 11.42
C PRO A 202 -0.46 12.36 10.15
N ARG A 203 -1.73 12.01 10.29
CA ARG A 203 -2.65 11.86 9.17
C ARG A 203 -2.68 13.14 8.32
N LYS A 204 -2.94 14.29 8.97
CA LYS A 204 -2.97 15.58 8.29
C LYS A 204 -1.63 15.90 7.60
N THR A 205 -0.50 15.63 8.25
CA THR A 205 0.83 15.84 7.67
C THR A 205 1.02 15.04 6.38
N ILE A 206 0.58 13.77 6.35
CA ILE A 206 0.65 12.92 5.16
C ILE A 206 -0.27 13.45 4.06
N GLU A 207 -1.51 13.83 4.41
CA GLU A 207 -2.47 14.41 3.47
C GLU A 207 -1.96 15.73 2.87
N ASP A 208 -1.34 16.60 3.68
CA ASP A 208 -0.74 17.86 3.20
C ASP A 208 0.45 17.63 2.25
N ILE A 209 1.22 16.56 2.43
CA ILE A 209 2.36 16.22 1.56
C ILE A 209 1.88 15.58 0.25
N THR A 210 0.96 14.63 0.35
CA THR A 210 0.60 13.77 -0.79
C THR A 210 -0.56 14.33 -1.63
N GLY A 211 -1.37 15.21 -1.04
CA GLY A 211 -2.63 15.68 -1.62
C GLY A 211 -3.71 14.58 -1.69
N LYS A 212 -3.52 13.46 -0.99
CA LYS A 212 -4.45 12.33 -0.99
C LYS A 212 -4.88 11.98 0.44
N PRO A 213 -6.11 11.46 0.63
CA PRO A 213 -6.56 11.02 1.96
C PRO A 213 -5.68 9.88 2.51
N ALA A 214 -5.26 10.00 3.77
CA ALA A 214 -4.59 8.95 4.53
C ALA A 214 -5.62 8.34 5.50
N THR A 215 -6.25 7.24 5.09
CA THR A 215 -7.41 6.66 5.80
C THR A 215 -7.14 5.28 6.38
N TYR A 216 -5.89 4.83 6.32
CA TYR A 216 -5.46 3.54 6.83
C TYR A 216 -4.31 3.71 7.81
N PHE A 217 -4.20 2.78 8.75
CA PHE A 217 -3.28 2.90 9.86
C PHE A 217 -2.55 1.58 10.13
N ALA A 218 -1.26 1.61 10.45
CA ALA A 218 -0.57 0.45 11.00
C ALA A 218 -0.17 0.72 12.45
N TYR A 219 -0.47 -0.24 13.34
CA TYR A 219 -0.08 -0.13 14.74
C TYR A 219 1.42 -0.34 14.91
N PRO A 220 2.15 0.58 15.58
CA PRO A 220 3.52 0.31 16.03
C PRO A 220 3.62 -1.03 16.78
N TYR A 221 4.63 -1.82 16.43
CA TYR A 221 4.83 -3.19 16.96
C TYR A 221 3.64 -4.15 16.70
N GLY A 222 2.67 -3.76 15.90
CA GLY A 222 1.40 -4.47 15.72
C GLY A 222 0.50 -4.49 16.96
N LEU A 223 0.83 -3.71 18.00
CA LEU A 223 0.14 -3.71 19.30
C LEU A 223 -1.03 -2.73 19.32
N TRP A 224 -2.20 -3.25 19.69
CA TRP A 224 -3.44 -2.49 19.77
C TRP A 224 -4.23 -2.84 21.04
N ASN A 225 -5.24 -2.05 21.36
CA ASN A 225 -6.23 -2.35 22.38
C ASN A 225 -7.60 -1.78 22.00
N GLN A 226 -8.63 -2.22 22.69
CA GLN A 226 -10.02 -1.78 22.44
C GLN A 226 -10.22 -0.26 22.58
N ARG A 227 -9.44 0.42 23.43
CA ARG A 227 -9.56 1.89 23.63
C ARG A 227 -9.08 2.68 22.42
N ALA A 228 -8.14 2.15 21.62
CA ALA A 228 -7.61 2.84 20.46
C ALA A 228 -8.59 2.87 19.28
N ILE A 229 -9.48 1.89 19.18
CA ILE A 229 -10.35 1.75 18.00
C ILE A 229 -11.35 2.90 17.85
N PRO A 230 -12.10 3.32 18.90
CA PRO A 230 -12.95 4.50 18.80
C PRO A 230 -12.19 5.76 18.41
N GLU A 231 -10.97 5.94 18.89
CA GLU A 231 -10.14 7.11 18.58
C GLU A 231 -9.61 7.08 17.14
N LEU A 232 -9.27 5.90 16.61
CA LEU A 232 -8.95 5.74 15.18
C LEU A 232 -10.16 6.08 14.29
N LYS A 233 -11.36 5.59 14.65
CA LYS A 233 -12.61 5.94 13.95
C LYS A 233 -12.86 7.45 13.97
N LYS A 234 -12.73 8.08 15.13
CA LYS A 234 -12.86 9.53 15.31
C LYS A 234 -11.82 10.32 14.50
N ALA A 235 -10.60 9.84 14.43
CA ALA A 235 -9.55 10.42 13.60
C ALA A 235 -9.76 10.17 12.09
N GLY A 236 -10.79 9.39 11.68
CA GLY A 236 -11.19 9.18 10.30
C GLY A 236 -10.48 8.01 9.60
N PHE A 237 -9.82 7.13 10.35
CA PHE A 237 -9.28 5.89 9.77
C PHE A 237 -10.39 4.86 9.54
N LYS A 238 -10.34 4.19 8.40
CA LYS A 238 -11.32 3.17 7.96
C LYS A 238 -10.89 1.75 8.31
N MET A 239 -9.59 1.48 8.31
CA MET A 239 -8.99 0.21 8.70
C MET A 239 -7.67 0.43 9.42
N ALA A 240 -7.31 -0.56 10.26
CA ALA A 240 -6.01 -0.61 10.90
C ALA A 240 -5.38 -2.00 10.81
N PHE A 241 -4.05 -2.03 10.66
CA PHE A 241 -3.25 -3.21 10.41
C PHE A 241 -2.41 -3.57 11.66
N SER A 242 -2.51 -4.83 12.08
CA SER A 242 -1.78 -5.38 13.22
C SER A 242 -0.81 -6.48 12.79
N LEU A 243 -0.02 -6.98 13.75
CA LEU A 243 0.83 -8.17 13.57
C LEU A 243 0.28 -9.38 14.34
N SER A 244 -0.98 -9.31 14.74
CA SER A 244 -1.66 -10.40 15.46
C SER A 244 -1.88 -11.62 14.57
N THR A 245 -1.98 -12.80 15.19
CA THR A 245 -2.27 -14.05 14.47
C THR A 245 -3.75 -14.21 14.12
N LYS A 246 -4.62 -13.42 14.75
CA LYS A 246 -6.08 -13.45 14.51
C LYS A 246 -6.61 -12.03 14.39
N ARG A 247 -7.63 -11.83 13.55
CA ARG A 247 -8.45 -10.60 13.58
C ARG A 247 -9.38 -10.64 14.79
N ASP A 248 -9.68 -9.47 15.34
CA ASP A 248 -10.74 -9.35 16.35
C ASP A 248 -12.09 -9.63 15.71
N SER A 249 -12.96 -10.32 16.44
CA SER A 249 -14.26 -10.74 15.93
C SER A 249 -15.32 -9.65 15.98
N THR A 250 -15.09 -8.59 16.75
CA THR A 250 -16.01 -7.45 16.88
C THR A 250 -15.55 -6.24 16.06
N GLU A 251 -14.24 -6.09 15.88
CA GLU A 251 -13.61 -4.97 15.16
C GLU A 251 -12.62 -5.47 14.10
N PRO A 252 -13.06 -6.31 13.15
CA PRO A 252 -12.15 -6.98 12.20
C PRO A 252 -11.48 -6.02 11.22
N LEU A 253 -12.06 -4.86 10.93
CA LEU A 253 -11.46 -3.83 10.08
C LEU A 253 -10.29 -3.13 10.77
N TYR A 254 -10.31 -3.05 12.10
CA TYR A 254 -9.25 -2.39 12.88
C TYR A 254 -8.18 -3.36 13.39
N THR A 255 -8.19 -4.59 12.91
CA THR A 255 -7.22 -5.63 13.28
C THR A 255 -6.83 -6.51 12.09
N ILE A 256 -6.68 -5.89 10.92
CA ILE A 256 -6.22 -6.59 9.70
C ILE A 256 -4.87 -7.21 9.97
N ARG A 257 -4.77 -8.52 9.71
CA ARG A 257 -3.54 -9.28 9.97
C ARG A 257 -2.48 -8.99 8.92
N ARG A 258 -1.22 -8.94 9.37
CA ARG A 258 -0.05 -8.89 8.50
C ARG A 258 0.94 -9.99 8.91
N MET A 259 1.75 -10.41 7.98
CA MET A 259 2.88 -11.30 8.20
C MET A 259 4.19 -10.53 7.97
N ILE A 260 5.01 -10.41 9.00
CA ILE A 260 6.38 -9.90 8.84
C ILE A 260 7.12 -10.85 7.89
N VAL A 261 7.87 -10.28 6.96
CA VAL A 261 8.76 -11.03 6.07
C VAL A 261 10.16 -11.03 6.69
N PRO A 262 10.61 -12.15 7.30
CA PRO A 262 11.92 -12.21 7.91
C PRO A 262 13.02 -12.27 6.85
N GLY A 263 14.06 -11.44 7.01
CA GLY A 263 15.24 -11.48 6.14
C GLY A 263 16.06 -12.77 6.26
N THR A 264 15.81 -13.56 7.29
CA THR A 264 16.46 -14.87 7.50
C THR A 264 15.77 -16.01 6.74
N TRP A 265 14.63 -15.76 6.09
CA TRP A 265 13.90 -16.79 5.34
C TRP A 265 14.24 -16.76 3.85
N SER A 266 14.34 -17.95 3.26
CA SER A 266 14.44 -18.06 1.81
C SER A 266 13.15 -17.63 1.12
N THR A 267 13.23 -17.18 -0.13
CA THR A 267 12.06 -16.80 -0.94
C THR A 267 10.99 -17.90 -1.01
N PRO A 268 11.30 -19.19 -1.26
CA PRO A 268 10.31 -20.26 -1.18
C PRO A 268 9.69 -20.41 0.22
N GLY A 269 10.48 -20.19 1.28
CA GLY A 269 10.02 -20.19 2.67
C GLY A 269 8.96 -19.11 2.92
N VAL A 270 9.20 -17.88 2.47
CA VAL A 270 8.25 -16.75 2.56
C VAL A 270 6.94 -17.09 1.83
N ILE A 271 7.01 -17.58 0.59
CA ILE A 271 5.81 -17.93 -0.21
C ILE A 271 5.01 -19.05 0.46
N LYS A 272 5.70 -20.07 0.99
CA LYS A 272 5.05 -21.16 1.74
C LYS A 272 4.35 -20.64 3.01
N ALA A 273 5.05 -19.85 3.81
CA ALA A 273 4.50 -19.27 5.04
C ALA A 273 3.32 -18.34 4.76
N MET A 274 3.39 -17.50 3.74
CA MET A 274 2.30 -16.65 3.29
C MET A 274 1.05 -17.47 2.99
N LYS A 275 1.16 -18.54 2.19
CA LYS A 275 0.03 -19.43 1.86
C LYS A 275 -0.53 -20.16 3.08
N GLN A 276 0.29 -20.46 4.08
CA GLN A 276 -0.15 -21.11 5.33
C GLN A 276 -0.83 -20.13 6.29
N THR A 277 -0.31 -18.90 6.38
CA THR A 277 -0.79 -17.88 7.31
C THR A 277 -2.18 -17.36 6.92
N PHE A 278 -2.49 -17.23 5.64
CA PHE A 278 -3.71 -16.61 5.11
C PHE A 278 -4.66 -17.63 4.44
N ARG A 279 -4.76 -18.81 5.02
CA ARG A 279 -5.73 -19.84 4.60
C ARG A 279 -7.16 -19.50 5.00
#